data_f168a17ff1839647e8ce58301cbc7166
#
_entry.id   f168a17ff1839647e8ce58301cbc7166
#
_cell.length_a   1.000
_cell.length_b   1.000
_cell.length_c   1.000
_cell.angle_alpha   90.00
_cell.angle_beta   90.00
_cell.angle_gamma   90.00
#
_symmetry.space_group_name_H-M   'P 1'
#
loop_
_entity.id
_entity.type
_entity.pdbx_description
1 polymer ?
#
loop_
_entity_poly.entity_id
_entity_poly.type
_entity_poly.pdbx_seq_one_letter_code
_entity_poly.pdbx_strand_id
1 'polypeptide(L)'
;MNQSATKKTSKMVIVLNKIKTYFSKPQNIILLLFGIVLTFTTVAPIVAIVEDTFKIHPGTMDAHLTGKASGYSVANYVDLFTSKLARTNLWTPLLNTVLLAVFTCLISILFGGLFAFLITRTNLKCKKYLSSIFIFPYIMPQWTLAVVWQNVFNSNAVTGTSNGLLASLFNITMPKWWCLGLFPSAVVLGLHYAPFAYILIGGIFRNMDANLEEAATILDTPKWKTMFRITLPMVKPAILSTILLVFGSAMGSYPVPHYLGLTTLSTKYISMNSKYTGEASILAIIMMIFGVAILLMNQMSLKSRKNYTTVTGKSGQISKINLGKVGKYLIAVILIVITFFTSIFPILSFALETFLPNPGDYSFLYTMDSSALTTKWWLTDNNGAGALYGQPGILHNPLIWRAFKGTMLVAVCCALIAGTIGTLIGYAVSKNRRSKWA
;
A
#
# COMPACT_ATOMS: atom_id res chain seq x y z
N MET A 1 46.77 0.27 -61.05
CA MET A 1 45.99 1.43 -60.59
C MET A 1 44.55 1.02 -60.52
N ASN A 2 44.05 0.62 -59.31
CA ASN A 2 42.65 0.38 -59.08
C ASN A 2 42.20 1.28 -57.91
N GLN A 3 41.63 2.46 -58.22
CA GLN A 3 40.99 3.30 -57.25
C GLN A 3 39.64 2.68 -56.89
N SER A 4 39.57 2.14 -55.68
CA SER A 4 38.29 1.75 -55.08
C SER A 4 37.51 3.00 -54.74
N ALA A 5 36.50 3.30 -55.55
CA ALA A 5 35.50 4.34 -55.30
C ALA A 5 34.71 3.96 -54.06
N THR A 6 35.08 4.48 -52.89
CA THR A 6 34.25 4.44 -51.69
C THR A 6 32.97 5.22 -51.94
N LYS A 7 31.89 4.50 -52.23
CA LYS A 7 30.54 5.03 -52.41
C LYS A 7 30.09 5.73 -51.12
N LYS A 8 30.10 7.04 -51.10
CA LYS A 8 29.66 7.89 -50.00
C LYS A 8 28.18 7.59 -49.76
N THR A 9 27.87 6.65 -48.87
CA THR A 9 26.47 6.31 -48.53
C THR A 9 25.79 7.55 -47.98
N SER A 10 24.70 7.97 -48.64
CA SER A 10 23.90 9.11 -48.23
C SER A 10 23.48 8.96 -46.74
N LYS A 11 23.54 10.05 -45.97
CA LYS A 11 23.10 10.06 -44.55
C LYS A 11 21.70 9.44 -44.37
N MET A 12 20.86 9.60 -45.39
CA MET A 12 19.49 9.03 -45.44
C MET A 12 19.49 7.51 -45.48
N VAL A 13 20.39 6.89 -46.29
CA VAL A 13 20.52 5.40 -46.35
C VAL A 13 21.04 4.83 -45.02
N ILE A 14 21.95 5.54 -44.37
CA ILE A 14 22.45 5.14 -43.04
C ILE A 14 21.33 5.18 -42.01
N VAL A 15 20.49 6.23 -41.99
CA VAL A 15 19.34 6.36 -41.10
C VAL A 15 18.30 5.27 -41.39
N LEU A 16 17.95 5.05 -42.65
CA LEU A 16 17.00 3.99 -43.07
C LEU A 16 17.48 2.59 -42.63
N ASN A 17 18.76 2.29 -42.80
CA ASN A 17 19.34 1.02 -42.38
C ASN A 17 19.32 0.87 -40.83
N LYS A 18 19.59 1.92 -40.08
CA LYS A 18 19.46 1.93 -38.63
C LYS A 18 18.00 1.67 -38.19
N ILE A 19 17.04 2.32 -38.81
CA ILE A 19 15.61 2.11 -38.56
C ILE A 19 15.23 0.67 -38.88
N LYS A 20 15.60 0.14 -40.05
CA LYS A 20 15.34 -1.24 -40.45
C LYS A 20 15.94 -2.23 -39.47
N THR A 21 17.20 -2.02 -39.02
CA THR A 21 17.87 -2.87 -38.03
C THR A 21 17.22 -2.76 -36.65
N TYR A 22 16.68 -1.59 -36.28
CA TYR A 22 15.95 -1.41 -35.03
C TYR A 22 14.65 -2.21 -35.04
N PHE A 23 13.86 -2.11 -36.10
CA PHE A 23 12.57 -2.80 -36.25
C PHE A 23 12.70 -4.29 -36.61
N SER A 24 13.88 -4.78 -37.02
CA SER A 24 14.10 -6.21 -37.22
C SER A 24 14.18 -7.02 -35.93
N LYS A 25 14.31 -6.35 -34.76
CA LYS A 25 14.41 -6.97 -33.45
C LYS A 25 13.06 -6.89 -32.71
N PRO A 26 12.38 -8.02 -32.45
CA PRO A 26 11.05 -8.03 -31.84
C PRO A 26 11.01 -7.31 -30.47
N GLN A 27 12.08 -7.41 -29.67
CA GLN A 27 12.16 -6.69 -28.39
C GLN A 27 12.06 -5.16 -28.51
N ASN A 28 12.56 -4.58 -29.62
CA ASN A 28 12.49 -3.14 -29.84
C ASN A 28 11.07 -2.68 -30.22
N ILE A 29 10.37 -3.52 -31.00
CA ILE A 29 8.97 -3.28 -31.36
C ILE A 29 8.11 -3.31 -30.11
N ILE A 30 8.30 -4.31 -29.27
CA ILE A 30 7.60 -4.44 -27.98
C ILE A 30 7.83 -3.20 -27.12
N LEU A 31 9.08 -2.77 -26.93
CA LEU A 31 9.40 -1.58 -26.13
C LEU A 31 8.80 -0.30 -26.71
N LEU A 32 8.81 -0.13 -28.04
CA LEU A 32 8.21 1.02 -28.69
C LEU A 32 6.70 1.06 -28.48
N LEU A 33 6.02 -0.05 -28.74
CA LEU A 33 4.57 -0.17 -28.62
C LEU A 33 4.13 0.10 -27.18
N PHE A 34 4.77 -0.54 -26.19
CA PHE A 34 4.47 -0.27 -24.79
C PHE A 34 4.87 1.14 -24.37
N GLY A 35 5.97 1.68 -24.87
CA GLY A 35 6.35 3.07 -24.63
C GLY A 35 5.26 4.05 -25.08
N ILE A 36 4.68 3.86 -26.26
CA ILE A 36 3.57 4.68 -26.76
C ILE A 36 2.32 4.52 -25.87
N VAL A 37 1.92 3.28 -25.58
CA VAL A 37 0.75 3.01 -24.73
C VAL A 37 0.95 3.61 -23.34
N LEU A 38 2.09 3.39 -22.69
CA LEU A 38 2.39 3.95 -21.37
C LEU A 38 2.44 5.47 -21.39
N THR A 39 3.03 6.06 -22.42
CA THR A 39 3.05 7.53 -22.57
C THR A 39 1.64 8.07 -22.66
N PHE A 40 0.80 7.49 -23.50
CA PHE A 40 -0.59 7.93 -23.65
C PHE A 40 -1.39 7.74 -22.34
N THR A 41 -1.31 6.58 -21.71
CA THR A 41 -2.07 6.28 -20.48
C THR A 41 -1.57 7.04 -19.25
N THR A 42 -0.32 7.54 -19.27
CA THR A 42 0.25 8.30 -18.14
C THR A 42 0.20 9.80 -18.39
N VAL A 43 0.66 10.25 -19.56
CA VAL A 43 0.81 11.69 -19.84
C VAL A 43 -0.54 12.35 -20.08
N ALA A 44 -1.46 11.69 -20.80
CA ALA A 44 -2.76 12.30 -21.09
C ALA A 44 -3.59 12.62 -19.84
N PRO A 45 -3.73 11.71 -18.84
CA PRO A 45 -4.39 12.05 -17.58
C PRO A 45 -3.67 13.16 -16.80
N ILE A 46 -2.32 13.18 -16.79
CA ILE A 46 -1.56 14.24 -16.12
C ILE A 46 -1.84 15.59 -16.76
N VAL A 47 -1.83 15.68 -18.10
CA VAL A 47 -2.15 16.90 -18.82
C VAL A 47 -3.58 17.36 -18.51
N ALA A 48 -4.54 16.45 -18.49
CA ALA A 48 -5.92 16.76 -18.12
C ALA A 48 -6.05 17.31 -16.70
N ILE A 49 -5.38 16.68 -15.72
CA ILE A 49 -5.37 17.18 -14.32
C ILE A 49 -4.73 18.56 -14.25
N VAL A 50 -3.63 18.80 -14.96
CA VAL A 50 -2.98 20.13 -15.01
C VAL A 50 -3.90 21.16 -15.67
N GLU A 51 -4.57 20.80 -16.77
CA GLU A 51 -5.54 21.67 -17.42
C GLU A 51 -6.69 22.04 -16.47
N ASP A 52 -7.23 21.06 -15.73
CA ASP A 52 -8.34 21.25 -14.79
C ASP A 52 -7.98 22.20 -13.64
N THR A 53 -6.71 22.36 -13.29
CA THR A 53 -6.32 23.35 -12.25
C THR A 53 -6.55 24.79 -12.68
N PHE A 54 -6.51 25.04 -13.98
CA PHE A 54 -6.71 26.38 -14.55
C PHE A 54 -8.11 26.58 -15.13
N LYS A 55 -8.82 25.49 -15.46
CA LYS A 55 -10.11 25.51 -16.12
C LYS A 55 -11.23 25.89 -15.17
N ILE A 56 -12.13 26.73 -15.65
CA ILE A 56 -13.36 27.11 -14.93
C ILE A 56 -14.45 26.12 -15.31
N HIS A 57 -14.97 25.38 -14.32
CA HIS A 57 -16.01 24.37 -14.53
C HIS A 57 -17.39 24.99 -14.23
N PRO A 58 -18.35 24.92 -15.17
CA PRO A 58 -19.70 25.46 -14.96
C PRO A 58 -20.39 24.81 -13.76
N GLY A 59 -21.01 25.61 -12.91
CA GLY A 59 -21.74 25.12 -11.74
C GLY A 59 -20.86 24.70 -10.54
N THR A 60 -19.56 24.90 -10.63
CA THR A 60 -18.62 24.69 -9.51
C THR A 60 -18.27 26.02 -8.83
N MET A 61 -17.54 25.94 -7.71
CA MET A 61 -17.07 27.12 -7.01
C MET A 61 -16.12 27.98 -7.84
N ASP A 62 -15.38 27.37 -8.77
CA ASP A 62 -14.49 28.06 -9.70
C ASP A 62 -15.23 29.13 -10.52
N ALA A 63 -16.45 28.80 -10.97
CA ALA A 63 -17.31 29.74 -11.71
C ALA A 63 -17.80 30.89 -10.80
N HIS A 64 -18.09 30.59 -9.52
CA HIS A 64 -18.49 31.61 -8.55
C HIS A 64 -17.33 32.55 -8.20
N LEU A 65 -16.12 32.02 -7.99
CA LEU A 65 -14.93 32.81 -7.66
C LEU A 65 -14.53 33.79 -8.76
N THR A 66 -14.72 33.37 -10.01
CA THR A 66 -14.30 34.16 -11.18
C THR A 66 -15.42 35.00 -11.80
N GLY A 67 -16.68 34.73 -11.46
CA GLY A 67 -17.84 35.30 -12.11
C GLY A 67 -18.00 34.89 -13.60
N LYS A 68 -17.30 33.88 -14.04
CA LYS A 68 -17.32 33.40 -15.44
C LYS A 68 -17.84 31.96 -15.50
N ALA A 69 -18.66 31.67 -16.51
CA ALA A 69 -19.20 30.33 -16.71
C ALA A 69 -18.19 29.33 -17.32
N SER A 70 -17.14 29.81 -17.99
CA SER A 70 -16.10 28.98 -18.62
C SER A 70 -14.84 29.80 -18.91
N GLY A 71 -13.74 29.13 -19.19
CA GLY A 71 -12.45 29.73 -19.52
C GLY A 71 -11.33 29.22 -18.61
N TYR A 72 -10.24 29.98 -18.53
CA TYR A 72 -9.08 29.65 -17.71
C TYR A 72 -8.80 30.77 -16.69
N SER A 73 -8.38 30.40 -15.47
CA SER A 73 -8.06 31.31 -14.39
C SER A 73 -7.03 30.69 -13.45
N VAL A 74 -6.31 31.52 -12.72
CA VAL A 74 -5.45 31.14 -11.60
C VAL A 74 -6.17 31.25 -10.24
N ALA A 75 -7.47 31.57 -10.24
CA ALA A 75 -8.24 31.78 -9.02
C ALA A 75 -8.22 30.57 -8.06
N ASN A 76 -8.24 29.34 -8.60
CA ASN A 76 -8.15 28.12 -7.82
C ASN A 76 -6.87 28.02 -6.98
N TYR A 77 -5.74 28.47 -7.54
CA TYR A 77 -4.48 28.53 -6.81
C TYR A 77 -4.53 29.61 -5.73
N VAL A 78 -5.01 30.81 -6.07
CA VAL A 78 -5.12 31.91 -5.10
C VAL A 78 -6.02 31.50 -3.95
N ASP A 79 -7.20 30.94 -4.22
CA ASP A 79 -8.15 30.53 -3.19
C ASP A 79 -7.59 29.42 -2.29
N LEU A 80 -7.05 28.34 -2.88
CA LEU A 80 -6.50 27.21 -2.12
C LEU A 80 -5.34 27.60 -1.19
N PHE A 81 -4.48 28.55 -1.61
CA PHE A 81 -3.30 28.94 -0.82
C PHE A 81 -3.49 30.10 0.13
N THR A 82 -4.41 31.05 -0.18
CA THR A 82 -4.53 32.32 0.54
C THR A 82 -5.86 32.53 1.23
N SER A 83 -6.90 31.74 0.91
CA SER A 83 -8.22 31.91 1.53
C SER A 83 -8.21 31.54 3.01
N LYS A 84 -9.25 31.98 3.74
CA LYS A 84 -9.48 31.57 5.14
C LYS A 84 -9.61 30.05 5.28
N LEU A 85 -10.00 29.35 4.21
CA LEU A 85 -10.15 27.89 4.16
C LEU A 85 -8.86 27.17 3.80
N ALA A 86 -7.79 27.87 3.40
CA ALA A 86 -6.51 27.28 3.03
C ALA A 86 -5.95 26.35 4.14
N ARG A 87 -6.13 26.73 5.41
CA ARG A 87 -5.72 25.89 6.55
C ARG A 87 -6.45 24.55 6.55
N THR A 88 -7.77 24.56 6.30
CA THR A 88 -8.62 23.36 6.38
C THR A 88 -8.58 22.52 5.11
N ASN A 89 -8.37 23.15 3.95
CA ASN A 89 -8.42 22.48 2.66
C ASN A 89 -7.04 21.97 2.20
N LEU A 90 -5.96 22.64 2.61
CA LEU A 90 -4.61 22.31 2.18
C LEU A 90 -3.66 21.98 3.35
N TRP A 91 -3.42 22.93 4.27
CA TRP A 91 -2.30 22.80 5.21
C TRP A 91 -2.52 21.72 6.27
N THR A 92 -3.70 21.61 6.86
CA THR A 92 -4.02 20.55 7.83
C THR A 92 -4.03 19.17 7.16
N PRO A 93 -4.69 18.95 5.99
CA PRO A 93 -4.62 17.71 5.26
C PRO A 93 -3.20 17.31 4.84
N LEU A 94 -2.37 18.27 4.41
CA LEU A 94 -0.98 18.06 4.06
C LEU A 94 -0.17 17.55 5.25
N LEU A 95 -0.26 18.25 6.38
CA LEU A 95 0.42 17.86 7.61
C LEU A 95 -0.01 16.46 8.07
N ASN A 96 -1.32 16.20 8.10
CA ASN A 96 -1.87 14.91 8.46
C ASN A 96 -1.39 13.79 7.52
N THR A 97 -1.30 14.05 6.22
CA THR A 97 -0.81 13.08 5.24
C THR A 97 0.65 12.72 5.50
N VAL A 98 1.50 13.71 5.75
CA VAL A 98 2.93 13.49 6.05
C VAL A 98 3.10 12.76 7.38
N LEU A 99 2.40 13.20 8.44
CA LEU A 99 2.46 12.54 9.75
C LEU A 99 1.95 11.10 9.67
N LEU A 100 0.84 10.87 8.98
CA LEU A 100 0.31 9.52 8.74
C LEU A 100 1.36 8.63 8.07
N ALA A 101 1.99 9.10 7.01
CA ALA A 101 3.01 8.34 6.28
C ALA A 101 4.24 8.04 7.16
N VAL A 102 4.71 9.03 7.94
CA VAL A 102 5.84 8.85 8.88
C VAL A 102 5.53 7.81 9.94
N PHE A 103 4.39 7.94 10.64
CA PHE A 103 4.02 6.99 11.69
C PHE A 103 3.71 5.60 11.13
N THR A 104 3.09 5.50 9.96
CA THR A 104 2.90 4.23 9.25
C THR A 104 4.24 3.55 8.97
N CYS A 105 5.24 4.28 8.48
CA CYS A 105 6.59 3.75 8.24
C CYS A 105 7.24 3.25 9.53
N LEU A 106 7.17 4.03 10.61
CA LEU A 106 7.75 3.66 11.90
C LEU A 106 7.15 2.35 12.41
N ILE A 107 5.82 2.23 12.40
CA ILE A 107 5.11 1.04 12.86
C ILE A 107 5.41 -0.16 11.95
N SER A 108 5.33 0.03 10.64
CA SER A 108 5.57 -1.03 9.65
C SER A 108 6.99 -1.60 9.78
N ILE A 109 8.00 -0.75 9.93
CA ILE A 109 9.39 -1.19 10.07
C ILE A 109 9.63 -1.82 11.43
N LEU A 110 9.06 -1.26 12.50
CA LEU A 110 9.18 -1.83 13.83
C LEU A 110 8.62 -3.26 13.85
N PHE A 111 7.36 -3.44 13.46
CA PHE A 111 6.73 -4.76 13.47
C PHE A 111 7.27 -5.69 12.38
N GLY A 112 7.32 -5.24 11.13
CA GLY A 112 7.78 -6.05 10.00
C GLY A 112 9.27 -6.36 10.05
N GLY A 113 10.10 -5.40 10.43
CA GLY A 113 11.55 -5.56 10.58
C GLY A 113 11.92 -6.46 11.76
N LEU A 114 11.27 -6.29 12.91
CA LEU A 114 11.45 -7.17 14.07
C LEU A 114 11.00 -8.60 13.74
N PHE A 115 9.86 -8.75 13.09
CA PHE A 115 9.36 -10.04 12.64
C PHE A 115 10.31 -10.70 11.63
N ALA A 116 10.83 -9.95 10.66
CA ALA A 116 11.83 -10.41 9.72
C ALA A 116 13.10 -10.92 10.41
N PHE A 117 13.61 -10.17 11.37
CA PHE A 117 14.77 -10.55 12.16
C PHE A 117 14.52 -11.85 12.95
N LEU A 118 13.43 -11.91 13.71
CA LEU A 118 13.11 -13.06 14.56
C LEU A 118 12.88 -14.35 13.75
N ILE A 119 12.17 -14.27 12.63
CA ILE A 119 11.90 -15.43 11.76
C ILE A 119 13.15 -15.91 11.04
N THR A 120 14.01 -15.01 10.55
CA THR A 120 15.15 -15.41 9.71
C THR A 120 16.40 -15.70 10.51
N ARG A 121 16.66 -14.92 11.58
CA ARG A 121 17.95 -14.90 12.30
C ARG A 121 17.95 -15.62 13.64
N THR A 122 16.84 -16.24 14.06
CA THR A 122 16.78 -16.98 15.33
C THR A 122 16.43 -18.45 15.12
N ASN A 123 16.56 -19.25 16.19
CA ASN A 123 16.18 -20.66 16.20
C ASN A 123 14.71 -20.89 16.62
N LEU A 124 13.82 -19.93 16.33
CA LEU A 124 12.41 -19.98 16.66
C LEU A 124 11.72 -21.22 16.08
N LYS A 125 10.82 -21.84 16.81
CA LYS A 125 9.92 -22.89 16.33
C LYS A 125 8.70 -22.26 15.61
N CYS A 126 7.97 -23.05 14.81
CA CYS A 126 6.74 -22.64 14.13
C CYS A 126 6.88 -21.48 13.11
N LYS A 127 8.12 -21.07 12.77
CA LYS A 127 8.36 -19.91 11.89
C LYS A 127 7.73 -20.04 10.49
N LYS A 128 7.57 -21.25 9.95
CA LYS A 128 6.90 -21.48 8.66
C LYS A 128 5.44 -21.05 8.70
N TYR A 129 4.71 -21.44 9.73
CA TYR A 129 3.30 -21.06 9.90
C TYR A 129 3.15 -19.56 10.22
N LEU A 130 3.96 -19.07 11.16
CA LEU A 130 3.96 -17.65 11.52
C LEU A 130 4.23 -16.75 10.32
N SER A 131 5.23 -17.07 9.49
CA SER A 131 5.57 -16.28 8.31
C SER A 131 4.45 -16.27 7.27
N SER A 132 3.75 -17.38 7.10
CA SER A 132 2.64 -17.47 6.14
C SER A 132 1.43 -16.66 6.62
N ILE A 133 1.04 -16.80 7.89
CA ILE A 133 -0.14 -16.12 8.44
C ILE A 133 0.12 -14.61 8.58
N PHE A 134 1.34 -14.19 8.91
CA PHE A 134 1.68 -12.77 9.04
C PHE A 134 1.54 -11.96 7.75
N ILE A 135 1.47 -12.61 6.59
CA ILE A 135 1.28 -11.93 5.30
C ILE A 135 -0.19 -11.53 5.07
N PHE A 136 -1.15 -12.14 5.74
CA PHE A 136 -2.58 -11.90 5.52
C PHE A 136 -3.02 -10.43 5.61
N PRO A 137 -2.57 -9.60 6.57
CA PRO A 137 -2.97 -8.19 6.63
C PRO A 137 -2.66 -7.41 5.35
N TYR A 138 -1.58 -7.75 4.64
CA TYR A 138 -1.22 -7.10 3.39
C TYR A 138 -2.10 -7.54 2.20
N ILE A 139 -2.65 -8.76 2.27
CA ILE A 139 -3.55 -9.28 1.23
C ILE A 139 -4.96 -8.72 1.40
N MET A 140 -5.37 -8.42 2.64
CA MET A 140 -6.68 -7.84 2.92
C MET A 140 -6.78 -6.41 2.36
N PRO A 141 -7.97 -5.98 1.88
CA PRO A 141 -8.20 -4.57 1.59
C PRO A 141 -7.95 -3.70 2.83
N GLN A 142 -7.33 -2.54 2.66
CA GLN A 142 -6.96 -1.66 3.80
C GLN A 142 -8.15 -1.24 4.66
N TRP A 143 -9.31 -0.99 4.04
CA TRP A 143 -10.52 -0.57 4.75
C TRP A 143 -11.04 -1.63 5.73
N THR A 144 -10.79 -2.91 5.45
CA THR A 144 -11.20 -4.02 6.31
C THR A 144 -10.62 -3.89 7.72
N LEU A 145 -9.33 -3.60 7.81
CA LEU A 145 -8.66 -3.41 9.10
C LEU A 145 -9.14 -2.15 9.83
N ALA A 146 -9.52 -1.09 9.09
CA ALA A 146 -10.09 0.12 9.69
C ALA A 146 -11.47 -0.16 10.30
N VAL A 147 -12.32 -0.92 9.61
CA VAL A 147 -13.63 -1.32 10.13
C VAL A 147 -13.47 -2.24 11.34
N VAL A 148 -12.54 -3.21 11.30
CA VAL A 148 -12.25 -4.05 12.47
C VAL A 148 -11.78 -3.22 13.66
N TRP A 149 -10.95 -2.20 13.43
CA TRP A 149 -10.56 -1.28 14.50
C TRP A 149 -11.77 -0.60 15.13
N GLN A 150 -12.71 -0.12 14.33
CA GLN A 150 -13.96 0.46 14.81
C GLN A 150 -14.83 -0.57 15.55
N ASN A 151 -15.01 -1.76 15.00
CA ASN A 151 -15.77 -2.84 15.63
C ASN A 151 -15.22 -3.25 17.00
N VAL A 152 -13.95 -3.04 17.27
CA VAL A 152 -13.33 -3.33 18.57
C VAL A 152 -13.41 -2.14 19.53
N PHE A 153 -13.01 -0.95 19.06
CA PHE A 153 -12.69 0.19 19.94
C PHE A 153 -13.75 1.30 19.96
N ASN A 154 -14.72 1.31 19.04
CA ASN A 154 -15.76 2.35 19.04
C ASN A 154 -16.61 2.32 20.30
N SER A 155 -17.13 3.50 20.63
CA SER A 155 -18.14 3.67 21.65
C SER A 155 -19.12 4.76 21.20
N ASN A 156 -20.43 4.50 21.33
CA ASN A 156 -21.48 5.48 21.02
C ASN A 156 -21.26 6.80 21.77
N ALA A 157 -20.88 6.75 23.03
CA ALA A 157 -20.60 7.92 23.85
C ALA A 157 -19.47 8.83 23.30
N VAL A 158 -18.54 8.28 22.49
CA VAL A 158 -17.36 8.99 21.99
C VAL A 158 -17.46 9.34 20.52
N THR A 159 -17.99 8.44 19.71
CA THR A 159 -18.03 8.59 18.24
C THR A 159 -19.42 8.87 17.70
N GLY A 160 -20.48 8.68 18.49
CA GLY A 160 -21.87 8.81 18.06
C GLY A 160 -22.34 7.66 17.14
N THR A 161 -21.53 6.61 17.00
CA THR A 161 -21.86 5.40 16.21
C THR A 161 -22.17 4.20 17.13
N SER A 162 -22.27 3.01 16.57
CA SER A 162 -22.47 1.77 17.35
C SER A 162 -21.33 1.51 18.34
N ASN A 163 -21.64 0.83 19.44
CA ASN A 163 -20.63 0.34 20.35
C ASN A 163 -19.77 -0.76 19.70
N GLY A 164 -18.48 -0.71 19.93
CA GLY A 164 -17.58 -1.80 19.59
C GLY A 164 -17.52 -2.85 20.71
N LEU A 165 -16.73 -3.89 20.47
CA LEU A 165 -16.61 -5.05 21.33
C LEU A 165 -16.21 -4.69 22.78
N LEU A 166 -15.24 -3.78 22.97
CA LEU A 166 -14.80 -3.37 24.32
C LEU A 166 -15.86 -2.59 25.08
N ALA A 167 -16.59 -1.70 24.40
CA ALA A 167 -17.67 -0.95 25.01
C ALA A 167 -18.88 -1.84 25.36
N SER A 168 -19.21 -2.79 24.46
CA SER A 168 -20.36 -3.69 24.66
C SER A 168 -20.12 -4.75 25.74
N LEU A 169 -18.92 -5.38 25.76
CA LEU A 169 -18.64 -6.50 26.68
C LEU A 169 -18.09 -6.07 28.04
N PHE A 170 -17.23 -5.07 28.04
CA PHE A 170 -16.48 -4.69 29.25
C PHE A 170 -16.85 -3.30 29.76
N ASN A 171 -17.76 -2.62 29.10
CA ASN A 171 -18.13 -1.21 29.38
C ASN A 171 -16.90 -0.27 29.39
N ILE A 172 -15.88 -0.61 28.58
CA ILE A 172 -14.65 0.17 28.45
C ILE A 172 -14.80 1.13 27.30
N THR A 173 -14.78 2.44 27.57
CA THR A 173 -14.80 3.48 26.56
C THR A 173 -13.40 4.01 26.29
N MET A 174 -12.94 3.88 25.06
CA MET A 174 -11.65 4.44 24.66
C MET A 174 -11.78 5.94 24.32
N PRO A 175 -10.74 6.76 24.57
CA PRO A 175 -10.76 8.18 24.22
C PRO A 175 -10.85 8.39 22.70
N LYS A 176 -11.38 9.55 22.29
CA LYS A 176 -11.63 9.87 20.87
C LYS A 176 -10.39 9.69 19.98
N TRP A 177 -9.22 10.09 20.46
CA TRP A 177 -7.96 9.98 19.70
C TRP A 177 -7.51 8.52 19.45
N TRP A 178 -8.02 7.57 20.25
CA TRP A 178 -7.83 6.14 20.04
C TRP A 178 -8.80 5.58 19.01
N CYS A 179 -10.05 6.02 19.03
CA CYS A 179 -11.09 5.53 18.12
C CYS A 179 -10.96 6.11 16.71
N LEU A 180 -10.63 7.41 16.61
CA LEU A 180 -10.63 8.17 15.36
C LEU A 180 -9.37 9.04 15.23
N GLY A 181 -8.98 9.33 13.98
CA GLY A 181 -7.93 10.28 13.65
C GLY A 181 -6.59 9.65 13.29
N LEU A 182 -5.52 10.37 13.60
CA LEU A 182 -4.16 10.04 13.14
C LEU A 182 -3.63 8.73 13.75
N PHE A 183 -3.82 8.54 15.06
CA PHE A 183 -3.28 7.39 15.77
C PHE A 183 -3.81 6.05 15.21
N PRO A 184 -5.14 5.80 15.19
CA PRO A 184 -5.66 4.54 14.66
C PRO A 184 -5.36 4.37 13.18
N SER A 185 -5.39 5.44 12.38
CA SER A 185 -5.04 5.37 10.97
C SER A 185 -3.60 4.92 10.76
N ALA A 186 -2.66 5.44 11.54
CA ALA A 186 -1.25 5.08 11.47
C ALA A 186 -1.00 3.63 11.94
N VAL A 187 -1.68 3.19 13.01
CA VAL A 187 -1.56 1.81 13.51
C VAL A 187 -2.11 0.83 12.49
N VAL A 188 -3.31 1.07 11.98
CA VAL A 188 -3.96 0.20 10.99
C VAL A 188 -3.12 0.09 9.71
N LEU A 189 -2.68 1.20 9.13
CA LEU A 189 -1.82 1.19 7.96
C LEU A 189 -0.44 0.59 8.25
N GLY A 190 0.14 0.87 9.41
CA GLY A 190 1.41 0.33 9.83
C GLY A 190 1.40 -1.19 9.93
N LEU A 191 0.34 -1.76 10.53
CA LEU A 191 0.14 -3.20 10.61
C LEU A 191 -0.19 -3.82 9.24
N HIS A 192 -0.95 -3.11 8.40
CA HIS A 192 -1.22 -3.54 7.03
C HIS A 192 0.07 -3.64 6.19
N TYR A 193 1.00 -2.69 6.32
CA TYR A 193 2.28 -2.70 5.59
C TYR A 193 3.41 -3.44 6.32
N ALA A 194 3.23 -3.89 7.56
CA ALA A 194 4.25 -4.64 8.28
C ALA A 194 4.69 -5.94 7.56
N PRO A 195 3.79 -6.73 6.94
CA PRO A 195 4.19 -7.89 6.13
C PRO A 195 5.03 -7.52 4.91
N PHE A 196 4.77 -6.38 4.29
CA PHE A 196 5.57 -5.88 3.17
C PHE A 196 7.00 -5.55 3.63
N ALA A 197 7.15 -4.85 4.76
CA ALA A 197 8.44 -4.61 5.39
C ALA A 197 9.14 -5.93 5.76
N TYR A 198 8.42 -6.91 6.29
CA TYR A 198 8.91 -8.26 6.57
C TYR A 198 9.50 -8.95 5.34
N ILE A 199 8.80 -8.88 4.20
CA ILE A 199 9.25 -9.53 2.96
C ILE A 199 10.54 -8.90 2.45
N LEU A 200 10.59 -7.55 2.37
CA LEU A 200 11.76 -6.83 1.83
C LEU A 200 12.99 -6.96 2.74
N ILE A 201 12.84 -6.71 4.02
CA ILE A 201 13.93 -6.78 5.01
C ILE A 201 14.37 -8.23 5.21
N GLY A 202 13.41 -9.14 5.33
CA GLY A 202 13.66 -10.58 5.49
C GLY A 202 14.34 -11.21 4.29
N GLY A 203 14.09 -10.68 3.08
CA GLY A 203 14.81 -11.09 1.87
C GLY A 203 16.32 -10.84 1.97
N ILE A 204 16.73 -9.68 2.50
CA ILE A 204 18.16 -9.40 2.72
C ILE A 204 18.72 -10.28 3.84
N PHE A 205 18.01 -10.42 4.97
CA PHE A 205 18.46 -11.29 6.06
C PHE A 205 18.70 -12.74 5.63
N ARG A 206 17.89 -13.26 4.69
CA ARG A 206 18.07 -14.64 4.17
C ARG A 206 19.27 -14.78 3.24
N ASN A 207 19.68 -13.71 2.56
CA ASN A 207 20.76 -13.70 1.60
C ASN A 207 22.07 -13.10 2.16
N MET A 208 22.11 -12.77 3.45
CA MET A 208 23.31 -12.30 4.12
C MET A 208 24.32 -13.44 4.31
N ASP A 209 25.60 -13.15 4.05
CA ASP A 209 26.70 -14.04 4.32
C ASP A 209 26.99 -14.11 5.84
N ALA A 210 26.96 -15.32 6.40
CA ALA A 210 27.28 -15.57 7.80
C ALA A 210 28.76 -15.34 8.15
N ASN A 211 29.65 -15.42 7.16
CA ASN A 211 31.10 -15.34 7.37
C ASN A 211 31.53 -14.08 8.12
N LEU A 212 30.87 -12.93 7.85
CA LEU A 212 31.16 -11.66 8.53
C LEU A 212 30.79 -11.70 10.02
N GLU A 213 29.70 -12.37 10.37
CA GLU A 213 29.24 -12.51 11.76
C GLU A 213 30.05 -13.59 12.49
N GLU A 214 30.44 -14.67 11.81
CA GLU A 214 31.31 -15.71 12.33
C GLU A 214 32.71 -15.16 12.61
N ALA A 215 33.28 -14.34 11.70
CA ALA A 215 34.53 -13.66 11.93
C ALA A 215 34.47 -12.73 13.16
N ALA A 216 33.37 -11.99 13.33
CA ALA A 216 33.14 -11.17 14.52
C ALA A 216 33.03 -11.99 15.80
N THR A 217 32.46 -13.21 15.71
CA THR A 217 32.35 -14.13 16.84
C THR A 217 33.72 -14.71 17.21
N ILE A 218 34.55 -15.05 16.22
CA ILE A 218 35.93 -15.52 16.43
C ILE A 218 36.78 -14.44 17.13
N LEU A 219 36.50 -13.16 16.83
CA LEU A 219 37.13 -11.99 17.46
C LEU A 219 36.49 -11.62 18.81
N ASP A 220 35.69 -12.50 19.39
CA ASP A 220 34.96 -12.31 20.67
C ASP A 220 34.16 -10.99 20.76
N THR A 221 33.61 -10.55 19.61
CA THR A 221 32.80 -9.32 19.56
C THR A 221 31.40 -9.57 20.13
N PRO A 222 30.89 -8.74 21.06
CA PRO A 222 29.57 -8.89 21.63
C PRO A 222 28.47 -8.86 20.56
N LYS A 223 27.47 -9.72 20.65
CA LYS A 223 26.39 -9.91 19.65
C LYS A 223 25.66 -8.61 19.31
N TRP A 224 25.41 -7.73 20.31
CA TRP A 224 24.80 -6.42 20.04
C TRP A 224 25.68 -5.52 19.17
N LYS A 225 27.01 -5.56 19.35
CA LYS A 225 27.96 -4.78 18.56
C LYS A 225 28.04 -5.29 17.12
N THR A 226 28.01 -6.62 16.92
CA THR A 226 27.90 -7.27 15.62
C THR A 226 26.59 -6.85 14.92
N MET A 227 25.47 -6.84 15.65
CA MET A 227 24.16 -6.44 15.10
C MET A 227 24.18 -4.98 14.61
N PHE A 228 24.68 -4.03 15.39
CA PHE A 228 24.67 -2.61 15.03
C PHE A 228 25.79 -2.22 14.02
N ARG A 229 26.95 -2.90 14.03
CA ARG A 229 28.08 -2.56 13.17
C ARG A 229 28.15 -3.36 11.87
N ILE A 230 27.56 -4.55 11.82
CA ILE A 230 27.62 -5.44 10.66
C ILE A 230 26.21 -5.68 10.10
N THR A 231 25.32 -6.29 10.90
CA THR A 231 24.01 -6.76 10.44
C THR A 231 23.10 -5.60 9.99
N LEU A 232 22.93 -4.58 10.83
CA LEU A 232 22.04 -3.44 10.55
C LEU A 232 22.51 -2.58 9.36
N PRO A 233 23.80 -2.22 9.20
CA PRO A 233 24.28 -1.53 8.01
C PRO A 233 24.07 -2.30 6.71
N MET A 234 24.19 -3.62 6.71
CA MET A 234 23.93 -4.43 5.52
C MET A 234 22.45 -4.43 5.12
N VAL A 235 21.54 -4.29 6.07
CA VAL A 235 20.08 -4.25 5.82
C VAL A 235 19.59 -2.81 5.55
N LYS A 236 20.38 -1.79 5.88
CA LYS A 236 20.03 -0.37 5.70
C LYS A 236 19.44 -0.04 4.31
N PRO A 237 19.97 -0.54 3.16
CA PRO A 237 19.37 -0.28 1.86
C PRO A 237 17.95 -0.85 1.70
N ALA A 238 17.67 -2.02 2.31
CA ALA A 238 16.31 -2.58 2.30
C ALA A 238 15.36 -1.75 3.17
N ILE A 239 15.83 -1.34 4.35
CA ILE A 239 15.04 -0.46 5.25
C ILE A 239 14.70 0.85 4.52
N LEU A 240 15.67 1.51 3.88
CA LEU A 240 15.43 2.74 3.13
C LEU A 240 14.43 2.54 1.98
N SER A 241 14.56 1.46 1.20
CA SER A 241 13.59 1.15 0.15
C SER A 241 12.20 0.88 0.71
N THR A 242 12.12 0.19 1.85
CA THR A 242 10.85 -0.08 2.54
C THR A 242 10.21 1.22 3.02
N ILE A 243 10.99 2.12 3.65
CA ILE A 243 10.51 3.45 4.08
C ILE A 243 9.88 4.18 2.89
N LEU A 244 10.60 4.31 1.79
CA LEU A 244 10.14 5.08 0.63
C LEU A 244 8.87 4.50 0.01
N LEU A 245 8.80 3.17 -0.13
CA LEU A 245 7.63 2.50 -0.70
C LEU A 245 6.41 2.56 0.23
N VAL A 246 6.60 2.31 1.53
CA VAL A 246 5.52 2.39 2.52
C VAL A 246 5.04 3.84 2.68
N PHE A 247 5.96 4.81 2.71
CA PHE A 247 5.63 6.23 2.80
C PHE A 247 4.76 6.67 1.62
N GLY A 248 5.17 6.34 0.39
CA GLY A 248 4.39 6.66 -0.81
C GLY A 248 3.00 6.01 -0.83
N SER A 249 2.93 4.75 -0.41
CA SER A 249 1.66 4.01 -0.33
C SER A 249 0.73 4.58 0.75
N ALA A 250 1.27 4.95 1.91
CA ALA A 250 0.51 5.54 3.00
C ALA A 250 -0.01 6.95 2.67
N MET A 251 0.81 7.78 1.99
CA MET A 251 0.38 9.10 1.52
C MET A 251 -0.81 9.05 0.57
N GLY A 252 -0.85 8.04 -0.33
CA GLY A 252 -1.93 7.86 -1.29
C GLY A 252 -3.15 7.13 -0.72
N SER A 253 -3.09 6.61 0.51
CA SER A 253 -4.19 5.86 1.09
C SER A 253 -5.40 6.77 1.35
N TYR A 254 -6.56 6.39 0.78
CA TYR A 254 -7.86 7.02 1.03
C TYR A 254 -8.72 6.24 2.04
N PRO A 255 -8.86 4.89 1.91
CA PRO A 255 -9.89 4.18 2.67
C PRO A 255 -9.71 4.27 4.17
N VAL A 256 -8.51 4.03 4.69
CA VAL A 256 -8.27 4.01 6.14
C VAL A 256 -8.47 5.40 6.77
N PRO A 257 -7.88 6.49 6.26
CA PRO A 257 -8.17 7.83 6.75
C PRO A 257 -9.66 8.18 6.69
N HIS A 258 -10.36 7.78 5.63
CA HIS A 258 -11.79 8.04 5.46
C HIS A 258 -12.63 7.37 6.56
N TYR A 259 -12.46 6.05 6.75
CA TYR A 259 -13.21 5.30 7.77
C TYR A 259 -12.88 5.75 9.19
N LEU A 260 -11.64 6.16 9.45
CA LEU A 260 -11.19 6.60 10.77
C LEU A 260 -11.26 8.12 10.97
N GLY A 261 -11.93 8.84 10.09
CA GLY A 261 -12.24 10.27 10.24
C GLY A 261 -11.02 11.19 10.22
N LEU A 262 -9.91 10.77 9.58
CA LEU A 262 -8.71 11.59 9.40
C LEU A 262 -8.75 12.35 8.07
N THR A 263 -8.69 13.68 8.14
CA THR A 263 -8.61 14.51 6.94
C THR A 263 -7.18 14.52 6.41
N THR A 264 -6.97 13.91 5.23
CA THR A 264 -5.70 13.85 4.47
C THR A 264 -5.89 14.49 3.09
N LEU A 265 -4.80 14.65 2.33
CA LEU A 265 -4.89 15.15 0.95
C LEU A 265 -5.79 14.26 0.09
N SER A 266 -5.69 12.93 0.22
CA SER A 266 -6.50 11.97 -0.54
C SER A 266 -7.99 12.05 -0.18
N THR A 267 -8.34 12.20 1.11
CA THR A 267 -9.74 12.36 1.54
C THR A 267 -10.31 13.71 1.12
N LYS A 268 -9.51 14.77 1.18
CA LYS A 268 -9.91 16.11 0.69
C LYS A 268 -10.09 16.13 -0.82
N TYR A 269 -9.16 15.56 -1.59
CA TYR A 269 -9.31 15.43 -3.02
C TYR A 269 -10.67 14.85 -3.41
N ILE A 270 -11.04 13.72 -2.83
CA ILE A 270 -12.32 13.06 -3.16
C ILE A 270 -13.52 13.88 -2.70
N SER A 271 -13.46 14.50 -1.52
CA SER A 271 -14.57 15.31 -1.00
C SER A 271 -14.77 16.62 -1.77
N MET A 272 -13.73 17.17 -2.36
CA MET A 272 -13.77 18.45 -3.10
C MET A 272 -14.04 18.27 -4.59
N ASN A 273 -13.73 17.11 -5.15
CA ASN A 273 -13.74 16.88 -6.61
C ASN A 273 -15.06 17.19 -7.32
N SER A 274 -16.21 17.15 -6.62
CA SER A 274 -17.51 17.45 -7.22
C SER A 274 -17.88 18.94 -7.22
N LYS A 275 -17.35 19.72 -6.26
CA LYS A 275 -17.71 21.14 -6.07
C LYS A 275 -16.57 22.12 -6.31
N TYR A 276 -15.34 21.68 -6.12
CA TYR A 276 -14.10 22.43 -6.19
C TYR A 276 -13.09 21.69 -7.08
N THR A 277 -13.50 21.39 -8.32
CA THR A 277 -12.74 20.54 -9.25
C THR A 277 -11.32 21.05 -9.49
N GLY A 278 -11.15 22.35 -9.69
CA GLY A 278 -9.84 22.95 -9.91
C GLY A 278 -8.92 22.85 -8.69
N GLU A 279 -9.42 23.17 -7.48
CA GLU A 279 -8.66 23.02 -6.24
C GLU A 279 -8.32 21.54 -5.94
N ALA A 280 -9.27 20.62 -6.15
CA ALA A 280 -9.05 19.19 -6.02
C ALA A 280 -7.91 18.73 -6.96
N SER A 281 -7.90 19.20 -8.20
CA SER A 281 -6.84 18.89 -9.16
C SER A 281 -5.47 19.41 -8.71
N ILE A 282 -5.41 20.57 -8.03
CA ILE A 282 -4.17 21.05 -7.40
C ILE A 282 -3.71 20.10 -6.28
N LEU A 283 -4.63 19.61 -5.44
CA LEU A 283 -4.26 18.60 -4.41
C LEU A 283 -3.71 17.32 -5.03
N ALA A 284 -4.29 16.86 -6.16
CA ALA A 284 -3.79 15.71 -6.90
C ALA A 284 -2.36 15.95 -7.45
N ILE A 285 -2.07 17.14 -7.97
CA ILE A 285 -0.72 17.52 -8.42
C ILE A 285 0.26 17.50 -7.24
N ILE A 286 -0.11 18.05 -6.09
CA ILE A 286 0.74 18.03 -4.89
C ILE A 286 1.08 16.59 -4.50
N MET A 287 0.08 15.69 -4.45
CA MET A 287 0.31 14.27 -4.16
C MET A 287 1.22 13.61 -5.22
N MET A 288 1.06 13.97 -6.50
CA MET A 288 1.88 13.47 -7.59
C MET A 288 3.34 13.93 -7.48
N ILE A 289 3.59 15.18 -7.11
CA ILE A 289 4.94 15.72 -6.85
C ILE A 289 5.63 14.92 -5.73
N PHE A 290 4.93 14.65 -4.64
CA PHE A 290 5.46 13.79 -3.57
C PHE A 290 5.76 12.38 -4.07
N GLY A 291 4.86 11.77 -4.85
CA GLY A 291 5.06 10.46 -5.46
C GLY A 291 6.31 10.39 -6.33
N VAL A 292 6.50 11.38 -7.21
CA VAL A 292 7.69 11.49 -8.07
C VAL A 292 8.95 11.68 -7.22
N ALA A 293 8.93 12.55 -6.21
CA ALA A 293 10.07 12.77 -5.31
C ALA A 293 10.48 11.47 -4.60
N ILE A 294 9.51 10.70 -4.09
CA ILE A 294 9.75 9.40 -3.44
C ILE A 294 10.37 8.39 -4.41
N LEU A 295 9.87 8.31 -5.65
CA LEU A 295 10.43 7.42 -6.67
C LEU A 295 11.87 7.80 -7.02
N LEU A 296 12.17 9.09 -7.18
CA LEU A 296 13.53 9.57 -7.43
C LEU A 296 14.47 9.24 -6.27
N MET A 297 14.04 9.48 -5.04
CA MET A 297 14.80 9.12 -3.84
C MET A 297 15.05 7.60 -3.77
N ASN A 298 14.07 6.78 -4.12
CA ASN A 298 14.22 5.32 -4.16
C ASN A 298 15.25 4.91 -5.22
N GLN A 299 15.21 5.48 -6.42
CA GLN A 299 16.19 5.19 -7.47
C GLN A 299 17.61 5.61 -7.05
N MET A 300 17.77 6.76 -6.40
CA MET A 300 19.07 7.20 -5.88
C MET A 300 19.60 6.24 -4.81
N SER A 301 18.74 5.77 -3.91
CA SER A 301 19.09 4.78 -2.88
C SER A 301 19.49 3.43 -3.48
N LEU A 302 18.86 3.03 -4.57
CA LEU A 302 19.20 1.79 -5.29
C LEU A 302 20.53 1.89 -6.04
N LYS A 303 20.85 3.03 -6.65
CA LYS A 303 22.12 3.26 -7.34
C LYS A 303 23.30 3.24 -6.39
N SER A 304 23.12 3.67 -5.14
CA SER A 304 24.19 3.65 -4.13
C SER A 304 24.46 2.24 -3.56
N ARG A 305 23.70 1.24 -3.96
CA ARG A 305 23.95 -0.17 -3.60
C ARG A 305 25.25 -0.61 -4.26
N LYS A 306 26.35 -0.50 -3.53
CA LYS A 306 27.56 -1.30 -3.85
C LYS A 306 27.15 -2.75 -3.83
N ASN A 307 27.43 -3.49 -4.90
CA ASN A 307 27.12 -4.90 -5.01
C ASN A 307 27.82 -5.68 -3.88
N TYR A 308 27.11 -5.93 -2.81
CA TYR A 308 27.50 -6.92 -1.80
C TYR A 308 27.08 -8.33 -2.26
N THR A 309 27.27 -8.63 -3.55
CA THR A 309 27.12 -9.97 -4.07
C THR A 309 28.30 -10.79 -3.58
N THR A 310 28.01 -11.91 -2.93
CA THR A 310 29.02 -12.88 -2.52
C THR A 310 29.83 -13.31 -3.74
N VAL A 311 31.15 -13.19 -3.66
CA VAL A 311 32.10 -13.56 -4.72
C VAL A 311 32.05 -15.08 -5.02
N THR A 312 31.53 -15.87 -4.10
CA THR A 312 31.55 -17.34 -4.14
C THR A 312 30.28 -18.01 -4.63
N GLY A 313 29.17 -17.29 -4.91
CA GLY A 313 27.94 -17.87 -5.47
C GLY A 313 27.26 -18.98 -4.63
N LYS A 314 27.84 -19.41 -3.51
CA LYS A 314 27.21 -20.32 -2.56
C LYS A 314 26.38 -19.51 -1.56
N SER A 315 25.11 -19.88 -1.39
CA SER A 315 24.28 -19.36 -0.31
C SER A 315 24.97 -19.70 1.02
N GLY A 316 25.54 -18.68 1.67
CA GLY A 316 26.19 -18.83 2.96
C GLY A 316 25.21 -19.43 3.98
N GLN A 317 25.72 -20.25 4.88
CA GLN A 317 24.89 -20.70 6.01
C GLN A 317 24.44 -19.47 6.81
N ILE A 318 23.13 -19.40 7.10
CA ILE A 318 22.58 -18.30 7.88
C ILE A 318 22.95 -18.53 9.35
N SER A 319 23.75 -17.66 9.93
CA SER A 319 24.02 -17.67 11.38
C SER A 319 22.73 -17.46 12.16
N LYS A 320 22.37 -18.39 13.05
CA LYS A 320 21.15 -18.32 13.85
C LYS A 320 21.48 -18.02 15.31
N ILE A 321 20.86 -16.98 15.84
CA ILE A 321 20.96 -16.64 17.25
C ILE A 321 20.15 -17.66 18.07
N ASN A 322 20.81 -18.29 19.03
CA ASN A 322 20.13 -19.18 19.96
C ASN A 322 19.45 -18.36 21.06
N LEU A 323 18.13 -18.44 21.16
CA LEU A 323 17.30 -17.74 22.14
C LEU A 323 17.23 -18.48 23.50
N GLY A 324 17.89 -19.61 23.63
CA GLY A 324 17.77 -20.48 24.79
C GLY A 324 16.41 -21.22 24.84
N LYS A 325 16.22 -22.03 25.88
CA LYS A 325 14.99 -22.84 26.00
C LYS A 325 13.75 -21.96 26.30
N VAL A 326 13.85 -21.03 27.26
CA VAL A 326 12.72 -20.17 27.69
C VAL A 326 12.45 -19.07 26.66
N GLY A 327 13.48 -18.33 26.22
CA GLY A 327 13.34 -17.21 25.31
C GLY A 327 12.68 -17.59 23.97
N LYS A 328 13.00 -18.76 23.44
CA LYS A 328 12.41 -19.29 22.22
C LYS A 328 10.88 -19.50 22.32
N TYR A 329 10.37 -19.98 23.44
CA TYR A 329 8.93 -20.19 23.63
C TYR A 329 8.22 -18.87 23.94
N LEU A 330 8.80 -18.01 24.78
CA LEU A 330 8.25 -16.69 25.09
C LEU A 330 8.08 -15.84 23.84
N ILE A 331 9.11 -15.73 23.02
CA ILE A 331 9.05 -14.98 21.75
C ILE A 331 8.07 -15.61 20.78
N ALA A 332 8.01 -16.96 20.70
CA ALA A 332 7.02 -17.64 19.86
C ALA A 332 5.58 -17.29 20.27
N VAL A 333 5.27 -17.31 21.57
CA VAL A 333 3.95 -16.93 22.08
C VAL A 333 3.61 -15.47 21.75
N ILE A 334 4.55 -14.54 21.98
CA ILE A 334 4.36 -13.12 21.63
C ILE A 334 4.05 -12.96 20.12
N LEU A 335 4.82 -13.61 19.25
CA LEU A 335 4.59 -13.55 17.82
C LEU A 335 3.28 -14.21 17.38
N ILE A 336 2.88 -15.31 18.03
CA ILE A 336 1.57 -15.95 17.79
C ILE A 336 0.45 -14.98 18.17
N VAL A 337 0.53 -14.34 19.33
CA VAL A 337 -0.48 -13.36 19.79
C VAL A 337 -0.55 -12.18 18.80
N ILE A 338 0.57 -11.58 18.44
CA ILE A 338 0.60 -10.48 17.46
C ILE A 338 -0.01 -10.94 16.14
N THR A 339 0.41 -12.10 15.60
CA THR A 339 -0.08 -12.62 14.32
C THR A 339 -1.58 -12.98 14.41
N PHE A 340 -2.05 -13.47 15.54
CA PHE A 340 -3.48 -13.71 15.75
C PHE A 340 -4.29 -12.42 15.64
N PHE A 341 -3.92 -11.39 16.41
CA PHE A 341 -4.65 -10.12 16.42
C PHE A 341 -4.53 -9.31 15.11
N THR A 342 -3.44 -9.44 14.38
CA THR A 342 -3.25 -8.70 13.13
C THR A 342 -3.82 -9.43 11.90
N SER A 343 -3.92 -10.76 11.92
CA SER A 343 -4.26 -11.56 10.74
C SER A 343 -5.54 -12.38 10.90
N ILE A 344 -5.64 -13.15 11.98
CA ILE A 344 -6.77 -14.08 12.18
C ILE A 344 -7.99 -13.36 12.76
N PHE A 345 -7.77 -12.58 13.80
CA PHE A 345 -8.85 -11.87 14.49
C PHE A 345 -9.68 -10.95 13.58
N PRO A 346 -9.09 -10.18 12.64
CA PRO A 346 -9.87 -9.41 11.67
C PRO A 346 -10.85 -10.25 10.85
N ILE A 347 -10.41 -11.41 10.38
CA ILE A 347 -11.28 -12.32 9.62
C ILE A 347 -12.42 -12.84 10.48
N LEU A 348 -12.10 -13.25 11.71
CA LEU A 348 -13.10 -13.74 12.67
C LEU A 348 -14.09 -12.64 13.07
N SER A 349 -13.61 -11.40 13.28
CA SER A 349 -14.47 -10.24 13.57
C SER A 349 -15.46 -9.98 12.44
N PHE A 350 -15.00 -9.99 11.19
CA PHE A 350 -15.91 -9.84 10.04
C PHE A 350 -16.91 -11.00 9.94
N ALA A 351 -16.45 -12.22 10.10
CA ALA A 351 -17.35 -13.37 10.07
C ALA A 351 -18.43 -13.26 11.15
N LEU A 352 -18.05 -12.86 12.36
CA LEU A 352 -18.96 -12.66 13.47
C LEU A 352 -20.01 -11.58 13.18
N GLU A 353 -19.60 -10.43 12.66
CA GLU A 353 -20.50 -9.32 12.31
C GLU A 353 -21.63 -9.75 11.35
N THR A 354 -21.36 -10.73 10.49
CA THR A 354 -22.36 -11.24 9.55
C THR A 354 -23.49 -12.04 10.21
N PHE A 355 -23.32 -12.45 11.45
CA PHE A 355 -24.31 -13.17 12.23
C PHE A 355 -24.98 -12.33 13.32
N LEU A 356 -24.54 -11.07 13.52
CA LEU A 356 -25.16 -10.20 14.49
C LEU A 356 -26.49 -9.60 13.95
N PRO A 357 -27.55 -9.51 14.78
CA PRO A 357 -28.82 -8.90 14.38
C PRO A 357 -28.68 -7.40 14.11
N ASN A 358 -27.85 -6.72 14.88
CA ASN A 358 -27.49 -5.32 14.72
C ASN A 358 -25.97 -5.13 14.86
N PRO A 359 -25.37 -4.20 14.11
CA PRO A 359 -23.95 -3.89 14.23
C PRO A 359 -23.60 -3.50 15.68
N GLY A 360 -22.56 -4.12 16.23
CA GLY A 360 -22.08 -3.83 17.59
C GLY A 360 -22.88 -4.48 18.72
N ASP A 361 -23.85 -5.33 18.43
CA ASP A 361 -24.59 -6.09 19.45
C ASP A 361 -23.89 -7.41 19.75
N TYR A 362 -22.93 -7.37 20.66
CA TYR A 362 -22.17 -8.54 21.11
C TYR A 362 -22.78 -9.21 22.36
N SER A 363 -24.05 -8.98 22.66
CA SER A 363 -24.72 -9.49 23.87
C SER A 363 -24.68 -11.02 23.98
N PHE A 364 -24.70 -11.73 22.84
CA PHE A 364 -24.62 -13.20 22.81
C PHE A 364 -23.33 -13.75 23.46
N LEU A 365 -22.23 -12.98 23.52
CA LEU A 365 -20.96 -13.45 24.09
C LEU A 365 -21.01 -13.58 25.61
N TYR A 366 -21.88 -12.83 26.31
CA TYR A 366 -22.05 -12.94 27.75
C TYR A 366 -23.35 -13.60 28.18
N THR A 367 -24.39 -13.57 27.32
CA THR A 367 -25.66 -14.31 27.57
C THR A 367 -25.53 -15.78 27.23
N MET A 368 -24.53 -16.15 26.39
CA MET A 368 -24.39 -17.50 25.83
C MET A 368 -25.64 -17.96 25.07
N ASP A 369 -26.48 -17.02 24.64
CA ASP A 369 -27.73 -17.33 23.94
C ASP A 369 -27.47 -17.30 22.42
N SER A 370 -27.47 -18.51 21.83
CA SER A 370 -27.33 -18.67 20.38
C SER A 370 -28.51 -18.11 19.58
N SER A 371 -29.67 -17.86 20.23
CA SER A 371 -30.85 -17.26 19.59
C SER A 371 -30.60 -15.77 19.25
N ALA A 372 -29.60 -15.14 19.89
CA ALA A 372 -29.14 -13.79 19.58
C ALA A 372 -28.36 -13.68 18.23
N LEU A 373 -28.02 -14.81 17.61
CA LEU A 373 -27.38 -14.83 16.29
C LEU A 373 -28.42 -14.98 15.19
N THR A 374 -28.17 -14.40 14.05
CA THR A 374 -29.11 -14.43 12.91
C THR A 374 -28.40 -14.75 11.59
N THR A 375 -29.08 -15.48 10.74
CA THR A 375 -28.64 -15.75 9.37
C THR A 375 -29.40 -14.91 8.34
N LYS A 376 -30.21 -13.94 8.80
CA LYS A 376 -31.03 -13.08 7.92
C LYS A 376 -30.22 -12.38 6.81
N TRP A 377 -29.00 -11.95 7.10
CA TRP A 377 -28.14 -11.28 6.12
C TRP A 377 -27.70 -12.20 4.97
N TRP A 378 -27.73 -13.51 5.20
CA TRP A 378 -27.35 -14.53 4.23
C TRP A 378 -28.52 -15.10 3.47
N LEU A 379 -29.64 -15.44 4.17
CA LEU A 379 -30.66 -16.35 3.70
C LEU A 379 -32.05 -15.74 3.48
N THR A 380 -32.29 -14.45 3.83
CA THR A 380 -33.62 -13.86 3.67
C THR A 380 -34.04 -13.82 2.19
N ASP A 381 -35.19 -14.32 1.88
CA ASP A 381 -35.79 -14.36 0.54
C ASP A 381 -36.35 -13.00 0.09
N ASN A 382 -36.57 -12.85 -1.22
CA ASN A 382 -37.11 -11.63 -1.84
C ASN A 382 -38.49 -11.20 -1.33
N ASN A 383 -39.30 -12.17 -0.81
CA ASN A 383 -40.70 -11.98 -0.49
C ASN A 383 -41.00 -11.83 1.01
N GLY A 384 -39.95 -11.73 1.85
CA GLY A 384 -40.11 -11.69 3.30
C GLY A 384 -40.23 -10.30 3.89
N ALA A 385 -41.11 -10.07 4.87
CA ALA A 385 -41.21 -8.87 5.69
C ALA A 385 -39.92 -8.60 6.54
N GLY A 386 -38.93 -9.48 6.47
CA GLY A 386 -37.64 -9.35 7.12
C GLY A 386 -36.48 -8.86 6.23
N ALA A 387 -36.77 -8.51 4.99
CA ALA A 387 -35.76 -8.00 4.08
C ALA A 387 -35.20 -6.67 4.61
N LEU A 388 -33.90 -6.57 4.75
CA LEU A 388 -33.21 -5.38 5.20
C LEU A 388 -33.33 -4.27 4.16
N TYR A 389 -34.03 -3.21 4.54
CA TYR A 389 -34.31 -2.09 3.63
C TYR A 389 -34.94 -2.55 2.29
N GLY A 390 -35.71 -3.62 2.27
CA GLY A 390 -36.34 -4.17 1.06
C GLY A 390 -35.38 -4.97 0.16
N GLN A 391 -34.21 -5.36 0.67
CA GLN A 391 -33.22 -6.16 -0.07
C GLN A 391 -33.18 -7.62 0.48
N PRO A 392 -33.06 -8.64 -0.38
CA PRO A 392 -32.84 -10.00 0.05
C PRO A 392 -31.44 -10.23 0.63
N GLY A 393 -31.27 -11.31 1.37
CA GLY A 393 -29.98 -11.77 1.87
C GLY A 393 -28.96 -12.02 0.74
N ILE A 394 -27.67 -12.00 1.08
CA ILE A 394 -26.57 -12.08 0.11
C ILE A 394 -26.72 -13.23 -0.89
N LEU A 395 -27.13 -14.42 -0.42
CA LEU A 395 -27.22 -15.58 -1.29
C LEU A 395 -28.39 -15.51 -2.29
N HIS A 396 -29.43 -14.75 -1.97
CA HIS A 396 -30.62 -14.57 -2.82
C HIS A 396 -30.63 -13.23 -3.54
N ASN A 397 -29.62 -12.38 -3.35
CA ASN A 397 -29.58 -11.06 -3.98
C ASN A 397 -28.92 -11.09 -5.37
N PRO A 398 -29.70 -10.91 -6.46
CA PRO A 398 -29.17 -10.98 -7.81
C PRO A 398 -28.18 -9.85 -8.12
N LEU A 399 -28.27 -8.69 -7.45
CA LEU A 399 -27.35 -7.58 -7.64
C LEU A 399 -25.96 -7.95 -7.12
N ILE A 400 -25.87 -8.62 -5.97
CA ILE A 400 -24.59 -9.08 -5.39
C ILE A 400 -23.95 -10.13 -6.31
N TRP A 401 -24.70 -11.10 -6.81
CA TRP A 401 -24.17 -12.09 -7.74
C TRP A 401 -23.73 -11.49 -9.08
N ARG A 402 -24.46 -10.49 -9.58
CA ARG A 402 -24.06 -9.76 -10.78
C ARG A 402 -22.74 -9.00 -10.54
N ALA A 403 -22.63 -8.30 -9.40
CA ALA A 403 -21.40 -7.61 -9.02
C ALA A 403 -20.22 -8.59 -8.83
N PHE A 404 -20.46 -9.73 -8.18
CA PHE A 404 -19.46 -10.79 -7.99
C PHE A 404 -18.95 -11.33 -9.33
N LYS A 405 -19.85 -11.69 -10.25
CA LYS A 405 -19.48 -12.15 -11.61
C LYS A 405 -18.65 -11.08 -12.35
N GLY A 406 -19.07 -9.81 -12.28
CA GLY A 406 -18.34 -8.69 -12.89
C GLY A 406 -16.94 -8.55 -12.29
N THR A 407 -16.82 -8.59 -10.97
CA THR A 407 -15.53 -8.51 -10.27
C THR A 407 -14.60 -9.67 -10.65
N MET A 408 -15.13 -10.90 -10.70
CA MET A 408 -14.34 -12.08 -11.09
C MET A 408 -13.85 -11.98 -12.54
N LEU A 409 -14.72 -11.55 -13.47
CA LEU A 409 -14.35 -11.36 -14.86
C LEU A 409 -13.23 -10.31 -14.99
N VAL A 410 -13.41 -9.15 -14.35
CA VAL A 410 -12.39 -8.07 -14.37
C VAL A 410 -11.08 -8.56 -13.76
N ALA A 411 -11.12 -9.27 -12.62
CA ALA A 411 -9.93 -9.79 -11.96
C ALA A 411 -9.14 -10.75 -12.85
N VAL A 412 -9.83 -11.71 -13.51
CA VAL A 412 -9.21 -12.65 -14.45
C VAL A 412 -8.61 -11.92 -15.66
N CYS A 413 -9.37 -11.01 -16.28
CA CYS A 413 -8.87 -10.24 -17.41
C CYS A 413 -7.66 -9.39 -17.02
N CYS A 414 -7.70 -8.69 -15.89
CA CYS A 414 -6.58 -7.89 -15.39
C CYS A 414 -5.35 -8.76 -15.11
N ALA A 415 -5.51 -9.94 -14.50
CA ALA A 415 -4.40 -10.84 -14.22
C ALA A 415 -3.74 -11.35 -15.51
N LEU A 416 -4.52 -11.74 -16.52
CA LEU A 416 -4.02 -12.18 -17.81
C LEU A 416 -3.30 -11.04 -18.55
N ILE A 417 -3.90 -9.86 -18.62
CA ILE A 417 -3.31 -8.69 -19.29
C ILE A 417 -2.02 -8.26 -18.56
N ALA A 418 -2.05 -8.07 -17.27
CA ALA A 418 -0.90 -7.63 -16.48
C ALA A 418 0.24 -8.68 -16.52
N GLY A 419 -0.09 -9.97 -16.42
CA GLY A 419 0.87 -11.07 -16.54
C GLY A 419 1.55 -11.10 -17.90
N THR A 420 0.77 -10.99 -18.98
CA THR A 420 1.28 -10.97 -20.35
C THR A 420 2.16 -9.73 -20.60
N ILE A 421 1.67 -8.54 -20.23
CA ILE A 421 2.41 -7.29 -20.38
C ILE A 421 3.71 -7.34 -19.57
N GLY A 422 3.65 -7.74 -18.29
CA GLY A 422 4.81 -7.84 -17.43
C GLY A 422 5.87 -8.81 -17.98
N THR A 423 5.45 -9.93 -18.53
CA THR A 423 6.35 -10.93 -19.14
C THR A 423 7.00 -10.37 -20.41
N LEU A 424 6.24 -9.72 -21.28
CA LEU A 424 6.75 -9.14 -22.53
C LEU A 424 7.74 -8.00 -22.26
N ILE A 425 7.41 -7.09 -21.30
CA ILE A 425 8.31 -6.01 -20.90
C ILE A 425 9.58 -6.60 -20.26
N GLY A 426 9.44 -7.55 -19.34
CA GLY A 426 10.57 -8.24 -18.71
C GLY A 426 11.51 -8.89 -19.73
N TYR A 427 10.95 -9.57 -20.73
CA TYR A 427 11.71 -10.13 -21.85
C TYR A 427 12.44 -9.03 -22.65
N ALA A 428 11.74 -7.99 -23.07
CA ALA A 428 12.29 -6.92 -23.88
C ALA A 428 13.41 -6.16 -23.14
N VAL A 429 13.23 -5.84 -21.85
CA VAL A 429 14.23 -5.19 -20.99
C VAL A 429 15.45 -6.09 -20.79
N SER A 430 15.25 -7.38 -20.51
CA SER A 430 16.36 -8.34 -20.30
C SER A 430 17.26 -8.48 -21.52
N LYS A 431 16.69 -8.46 -22.71
CA LYS A 431 17.42 -8.53 -23.99
C LYS A 431 18.14 -7.22 -24.34
N ASN A 432 17.63 -6.06 -23.86
CA ASN A 432 18.18 -4.75 -24.17
C ASN A 432 18.94 -4.12 -22.99
N ARG A 433 19.46 -4.91 -22.06
CA ARG A 433 20.11 -4.49 -20.80
C ARG A 433 21.23 -3.43 -20.96
N ARG A 434 21.83 -3.31 -22.16
CA ARG A 434 22.85 -2.31 -22.50
C ARG A 434 22.29 -1.06 -23.19
N SER A 435 21.02 -1.02 -23.50
CA SER A 435 20.38 0.16 -24.10
C SER A 435 20.07 1.21 -23.03
N LYS A 436 20.35 2.50 -23.34
CA LYS A 436 19.96 3.62 -22.47
C LYS A 436 18.43 3.78 -22.33
N TRP A 437 17.66 3.08 -23.15
CA TRP A 437 16.20 3.13 -23.21
C TRP A 437 15.50 1.92 -22.59
N ALA A 438 16.25 0.97 -22.07
CA ALA A 438 15.79 -0.18 -21.30
C ALA A 438 16.13 0.04 -19.81
#